data_01955d62b5a340cbba955c541380a19d
#
_entry.id   01955d62b5a340cbba955c541380a19d
#
_cell.length_a   1.000
_cell.length_b   1.000
_cell.length_c   1.000
_cell.angle_alpha   90.00
_cell.angle_beta   90.00
_cell.angle_gamma   90.00
#
_symmetry.space_group_name_H-M   'P 1'
#
loop_
_entity.id
_entity.type
_entity.pdbx_description
1 polymer ?
#
loop_
_entity_poly.entity_id
_entity_poly.type
_entity_poly.pdbx_seq_one_letter_code
_entity_poly.pdbx_strand_id
1 'polypeptide(L)'
;MKTLTPEISAIRNSDEDYLYLVESRLKGSINSKAVMLEMLIHRLFDKYVTGLPEFHRQGWYLMELSNGGFYFYPADERVFTISIGNFSVSIDNHQLGMALTFDVLTAVFERTRDQAFHDALSALEAFFVEADRKNQADGIRAYLKFIKLV
;
A
#
# COMPACT_ATOMS: atom_id res chain seq x y z
N MET A 1 -6.16 -24.13 -26.45
CA MET A 1 -6.44 -23.91 -25.04
C MET A 1 -5.72 -22.66 -24.56
N LYS A 2 -6.45 -21.83 -23.83
CA LYS A 2 -5.89 -20.58 -23.33
C LYS A 2 -5.08 -20.83 -22.05
N THR A 3 -3.81 -20.45 -22.06
CA THR A 3 -3.01 -20.51 -20.86
C THR A 3 -3.37 -19.32 -19.98
N LEU A 4 -3.84 -19.59 -18.77
CA LEU A 4 -4.16 -18.55 -17.82
C LEU A 4 -2.92 -18.18 -17.02
N THR A 5 -2.61 -16.88 -16.98
CA THR A 5 -1.62 -16.37 -16.04
C THR A 5 -2.22 -16.48 -14.64
N PRO A 6 -1.52 -17.10 -13.67
CA PRO A 6 -2.05 -17.17 -12.32
C PRO A 6 -2.33 -15.78 -11.77
N GLU A 7 -3.50 -15.62 -11.15
CA GLU A 7 -3.81 -14.38 -10.48
C GLU A 7 -2.86 -14.18 -9.29
N ILE A 8 -2.51 -12.92 -9.04
CA ILE A 8 -1.74 -12.58 -7.86
C ILE A 8 -2.68 -12.73 -6.66
N SER A 9 -2.37 -13.65 -5.78
CA SER A 9 -3.18 -13.85 -4.57
C SER A 9 -2.68 -12.94 -3.45
N ALA A 10 -3.59 -12.59 -2.54
CA ALA A 10 -3.30 -11.73 -1.41
C ALA A 10 -3.73 -12.43 -0.14
N ILE A 11 -2.83 -12.52 0.84
CA ILE A 11 -3.07 -13.18 2.12
C ILE A 11 -2.71 -12.21 3.24
N ARG A 12 -3.66 -12.03 4.18
CA ARG A 12 -3.40 -11.20 5.34
C ARG A 12 -2.40 -11.88 6.26
N ASN A 13 -1.34 -11.14 6.61
CA ASN A 13 -0.40 -11.56 7.64
C ASN A 13 -0.81 -10.90 8.96
N SER A 14 -1.27 -11.70 9.92
CA SER A 14 -1.67 -11.22 11.24
C SER A 14 -0.60 -11.49 12.30
N ASP A 15 0.58 -11.91 11.89
CA ASP A 15 1.69 -12.17 12.79
C ASP A 15 2.21 -10.85 13.37
N GLU A 16 2.52 -10.84 14.66
CA GLU A 16 3.10 -9.66 15.31
C GLU A 16 4.46 -9.30 14.73
N ASP A 17 5.13 -10.28 14.12
CA ASP A 17 6.45 -10.10 13.53
C ASP A 17 6.41 -9.82 12.04
N TYR A 18 5.30 -9.31 11.51
CA TYR A 18 5.16 -9.05 10.08
C TYR A 18 6.22 -8.09 9.53
N LEU A 19 6.81 -7.26 10.37
CA LEU A 19 7.89 -6.37 9.95
C LEU A 19 9.13 -7.12 9.50
N TYR A 20 9.39 -8.31 10.05
CA TYR A 20 10.48 -9.17 9.58
C TYR A 20 10.27 -9.59 8.14
N LEU A 21 9.05 -9.93 7.79
CA LEU A 21 8.73 -10.29 6.41
C LEU A 21 8.99 -9.13 5.48
N VAL A 22 8.52 -7.94 5.84
CA VAL A 22 8.73 -6.74 5.03
C VAL A 22 10.21 -6.44 4.89
N GLU A 23 10.96 -6.49 5.99
CA GLU A 23 12.40 -6.24 5.96
C GLU A 23 13.11 -7.23 5.05
N SER A 24 12.74 -8.50 5.11
CA SER A 24 13.30 -9.55 4.25
C SER A 24 13.02 -9.26 2.78
N ARG A 25 11.81 -8.86 2.45
CA ARG A 25 11.44 -8.52 1.07
C ARG A 25 12.15 -7.26 0.57
N LEU A 26 12.51 -6.37 1.49
CA LEU A 26 13.31 -5.18 1.17
C LEU A 26 14.81 -5.44 1.27
N LYS A 27 15.20 -6.71 1.47
CA LYS A 27 16.59 -7.15 1.55
C LYS A 27 17.38 -6.43 2.65
N GLY A 28 16.69 -6.16 3.75
CA GLY A 28 17.32 -5.59 4.94
C GLY A 28 17.72 -6.67 5.93
N SER A 29 18.53 -6.31 6.91
CA SER A 29 19.01 -7.21 7.96
C SER A 29 18.50 -6.84 9.35
N ILE A 30 18.03 -5.63 9.52
CA ILE A 30 17.42 -5.12 10.74
C ILE A 30 16.13 -4.41 10.32
N ASN A 31 15.16 -4.28 11.20
CA ASN A 31 13.83 -3.78 10.82
C ASN A 31 13.78 -2.29 10.45
N SER A 32 14.91 -1.69 10.12
CA SER A 32 15.00 -0.25 9.83
C SER A 32 14.23 0.16 8.57
N LYS A 33 14.30 -0.64 7.50
CA LYS A 33 13.57 -0.33 6.26
C LYS A 33 12.07 -0.48 6.45
N ALA A 34 11.65 -1.55 7.10
CA ALA A 34 10.24 -1.83 7.36
C ALA A 34 9.62 -0.79 8.29
N VAL A 35 10.31 -0.42 9.36
CA VAL A 35 9.85 0.58 10.31
C VAL A 35 9.74 1.95 9.63
N MET A 36 10.74 2.32 8.85
CA MET A 36 10.70 3.58 8.10
C MET A 36 9.50 3.64 7.17
N LEU A 37 9.26 2.56 6.43
CA LEU A 37 8.16 2.47 5.48
C LEU A 37 6.81 2.61 6.20
N GLU A 38 6.64 1.89 7.29
CA GLU A 38 5.41 1.96 8.09
C GLU A 38 5.19 3.36 8.64
N MET A 39 6.23 4.00 9.16
CA MET A 39 6.13 5.37 9.67
C MET A 39 5.70 6.36 8.58
N LEU A 40 6.26 6.25 7.39
CA LEU A 40 5.93 7.16 6.30
C LEU A 40 4.49 6.96 5.82
N ILE A 41 4.02 5.72 5.79
CA ILE A 41 2.64 5.41 5.45
C ILE A 41 1.69 6.03 6.48
N HIS A 42 2.00 5.88 7.77
CA HIS A 42 1.18 6.47 8.84
C HIS A 42 1.16 8.00 8.77
N ARG A 43 2.26 8.63 8.38
CA ARG A 43 2.30 10.08 8.20
C ARG A 43 1.38 10.54 7.07
N LEU A 44 1.37 9.82 5.96
CA LEU A 44 0.46 10.14 4.86
C LEU A 44 -0.99 9.94 5.28
N PHE A 45 -1.26 8.88 6.02
CA PHE A 45 -2.60 8.63 6.55
C PHE A 45 -3.06 9.81 7.41
N ASP A 46 -2.24 10.22 8.37
CA ASP A 46 -2.58 11.33 9.28
C ASP A 46 -2.74 12.64 8.52
N LYS A 47 -1.99 12.83 7.45
CA LYS A 47 -2.00 14.07 6.69
C LYS A 47 -3.21 14.19 5.76
N TYR A 48 -3.62 13.10 5.12
CA TYR A 48 -4.58 13.15 4.03
C TYR A 48 -5.95 12.56 4.34
N VAL A 49 -6.05 11.66 5.32
CA VAL A 49 -7.33 11.04 5.67
C VAL A 49 -8.07 11.95 6.65
N THR A 50 -9.33 12.25 6.32
CA THR A 50 -10.16 13.17 7.08
C THR A 50 -11.40 12.49 7.62
N GLY A 51 -12.08 13.15 8.58
CA GLY A 51 -13.36 12.69 9.09
C GLY A 51 -13.28 11.55 10.07
N LEU A 52 -12.10 11.27 10.64
CA LEU A 52 -11.94 10.19 11.60
C LEU A 52 -12.18 10.68 13.03
N PRO A 53 -12.73 9.83 13.91
CA PRO A 53 -12.79 10.13 15.32
C PRO A 53 -11.40 10.34 15.91
N GLU A 54 -11.32 11.21 16.92
CA GLU A 54 -10.06 11.56 17.57
C GLU A 54 -9.30 10.36 18.13
N PHE A 55 -10.01 9.36 18.63
CA PHE A 55 -9.42 8.16 19.22
C PHE A 55 -9.20 7.04 18.19
N HIS A 56 -9.30 7.34 16.91
CA HIS A 56 -9.21 6.35 15.88
C HIS A 56 -7.76 5.90 15.69
N ARG A 57 -7.34 4.91 16.44
CA ARG A 57 -6.01 4.31 16.39
C ARG A 57 -6.14 2.80 16.35
N GLN A 58 -6.87 2.31 15.35
CA GLN A 58 -6.94 0.88 15.08
C GLN A 58 -5.60 0.38 14.57
N GLY A 59 -5.34 -0.88 14.76
CA GLY A 59 -4.12 -1.48 14.24
C GLY A 59 -4.06 -1.46 12.72
N TRP A 60 -2.91 -1.77 12.20
CA TRP A 60 -2.68 -1.96 10.77
C TRP A 60 -2.30 -3.41 10.53
N TYR A 61 -2.67 -3.93 9.38
CA TYR A 61 -2.32 -5.27 8.95
C TYR A 61 -1.42 -5.21 7.74
N LEU A 62 -0.74 -6.31 7.48
CA LEU A 62 0.05 -6.50 6.27
C LEU A 62 -0.69 -7.46 5.35
N MET A 63 -0.78 -7.11 4.08
CA MET A 63 -1.25 -8.00 3.03
C MET A 63 -0.04 -8.46 2.23
N GLU A 64 0.18 -9.78 2.18
CA GLU A 64 1.24 -10.39 1.39
C GLU A 64 0.71 -10.77 0.02
N LEU A 65 1.44 -10.41 -1.01
CA LEU A 65 1.10 -10.76 -2.39
C LEU A 65 1.94 -11.93 -2.86
N SER A 66 1.34 -12.81 -3.64
CA SER A 66 2.01 -14.03 -4.13
C SER A 66 3.19 -13.74 -5.05
N ASN A 67 3.29 -12.53 -5.60
CA ASN A 67 4.40 -12.12 -6.46
C ASN A 67 5.56 -11.48 -5.70
N GLY A 68 5.56 -11.59 -4.37
CA GLY A 68 6.61 -11.00 -3.53
C GLY A 68 6.32 -9.59 -3.05
N GLY A 69 5.24 -8.98 -3.49
CA GLY A 69 4.84 -7.65 -3.04
C GLY A 69 4.06 -7.68 -1.74
N PHE A 70 3.68 -6.52 -1.30
CA PHE A 70 2.91 -6.35 -0.06
C PHE A 70 2.30 -4.96 -0.02
N TYR A 71 1.32 -4.78 0.87
CA TYR A 71 0.88 -3.44 1.26
C TYR A 71 0.36 -3.47 2.69
N PHE A 72 0.51 -2.33 3.38
CA PHE A 72 -0.08 -2.15 4.71
C PHE A 72 -1.49 -1.57 4.54
N TYR A 73 -2.39 -1.93 5.44
CA TYR A 73 -3.74 -1.36 5.39
C TYR A 73 -4.33 -1.28 6.80
N PRO A 74 -5.22 -0.28 7.05
CA PRO A 74 -5.86 -0.17 8.37
C PRO A 74 -6.78 -1.35 8.62
N ALA A 75 -6.77 -1.85 9.86
CA ALA A 75 -7.61 -2.97 10.26
C ALA A 75 -9.10 -2.63 10.26
N ASP A 76 -9.44 -1.36 10.44
CA ASP A 76 -10.82 -0.90 10.51
C ASP A 76 -11.51 -0.97 9.14
N GLU A 77 -12.54 -1.79 9.03
CA GLU A 77 -13.31 -1.98 7.78
C GLU A 77 -14.33 -0.85 7.60
N ARG A 78 -13.87 0.29 7.14
CA ARG A 78 -14.73 1.43 6.85
C ARG A 78 -14.31 2.10 5.55
N VAL A 79 -15.14 3.02 5.10
CA VAL A 79 -14.78 3.90 3.99
C VAL A 79 -13.99 5.07 4.57
N PHE A 80 -12.84 5.32 3.96
CA PHE A 80 -11.97 6.44 4.31
C PHE A 80 -12.03 7.49 3.21
N THR A 81 -11.90 8.76 3.59
CA THR A 81 -11.84 9.85 2.63
C THR A 81 -10.45 10.46 2.64
N ILE A 82 -9.80 10.43 1.47
CA ILE A 82 -8.53 11.14 1.26
C ILE A 82 -8.87 12.51 0.71
N SER A 83 -8.31 13.56 1.33
CA SER A 83 -8.51 14.94 0.88
C SER A 83 -7.17 15.64 0.75
N ILE A 84 -6.89 16.17 -0.44
CA ILE A 84 -5.68 16.94 -0.74
C ILE A 84 -6.10 18.16 -1.55
N GLY A 85 -6.09 19.32 -0.93
CA GLY A 85 -6.57 20.54 -1.61
C GLY A 85 -8.03 20.38 -2.05
N ASN A 86 -8.28 20.50 -3.34
CA ASN A 86 -9.61 20.34 -3.93
C ASN A 86 -9.91 18.89 -4.34
N PHE A 87 -8.94 18.01 -4.21
CA PHE A 87 -9.13 16.60 -4.55
C PHE A 87 -9.68 15.85 -3.35
N SER A 88 -10.66 14.99 -3.58
CA SER A 88 -11.21 14.11 -2.55
C SER A 88 -11.66 12.81 -3.18
N VAL A 89 -11.39 11.69 -2.51
CA VAL A 89 -11.84 10.37 -2.93
C VAL A 89 -12.15 9.52 -1.70
N SER A 90 -13.21 8.74 -1.78
CA SER A 90 -13.60 7.81 -0.71
C SER A 90 -13.33 6.38 -1.16
N ILE A 91 -12.58 5.63 -0.37
CA ILE A 91 -12.13 4.28 -0.70
C ILE A 91 -12.15 3.43 0.57
N ASP A 92 -12.18 2.10 0.39
CA ASP A 92 -12.15 1.19 1.53
C ASP A 92 -10.74 1.08 2.14
N ASN A 93 -10.63 0.32 3.23
CA ASN A 93 -9.36 0.19 3.94
C ASN A 93 -8.26 -0.46 3.11
N HIS A 94 -8.58 -1.46 2.29
CA HIS A 94 -7.59 -2.12 1.43
C HIS A 94 -7.10 -1.18 0.34
N GLN A 95 -8.01 -0.47 -0.31
CA GLN A 95 -7.64 0.49 -1.35
C GLN A 95 -6.80 1.62 -0.77
N LEU A 96 -7.17 2.11 0.41
CA LEU A 96 -6.40 3.16 1.08
C LEU A 96 -4.97 2.68 1.38
N GLY A 97 -4.85 1.50 1.97
CA GLY A 97 -3.53 0.93 2.29
C GLY A 97 -2.67 0.74 1.06
N MET A 98 -3.26 0.22 -0.01
CA MET A 98 -2.56 0.01 -1.27
C MET A 98 -2.08 1.34 -1.87
N ALA A 99 -2.94 2.36 -1.89
CA ALA A 99 -2.60 3.67 -2.43
C ALA A 99 -1.46 4.33 -1.66
N LEU A 100 -1.52 4.32 -0.33
CA LEU A 100 -0.48 4.92 0.50
C LEU A 100 0.84 4.16 0.41
N THR A 101 0.77 2.83 0.39
CA THR A 101 1.98 2.00 0.26
C THR A 101 2.65 2.26 -1.09
N PHE A 102 1.87 2.35 -2.17
CA PHE A 102 2.37 2.65 -3.50
C PHE A 102 3.10 4.00 -3.51
N ASP A 103 2.47 5.02 -2.95
CA ASP A 103 3.02 6.37 -2.90
C ASP A 103 4.34 6.40 -2.13
N VAL A 104 4.38 5.80 -0.95
CA VAL A 104 5.59 5.78 -0.12
C VAL A 104 6.71 4.98 -0.78
N LEU A 105 6.42 3.81 -1.35
CA LEU A 105 7.43 3.01 -2.05
C LEU A 105 8.05 3.80 -3.20
N THR A 106 7.23 4.52 -3.95
CA THR A 106 7.72 5.37 -5.04
C THR A 106 8.65 6.46 -4.51
N ALA A 107 8.22 7.17 -3.47
CA ALA A 107 8.99 8.28 -2.90
C ALA A 107 10.33 7.79 -2.32
N VAL A 108 10.32 6.67 -1.63
CA VAL A 108 11.54 6.11 -1.03
C VAL A 108 12.50 5.64 -2.13
N PHE A 109 11.98 4.97 -3.16
CA PHE A 109 12.84 4.55 -4.27
C PHE A 109 13.46 5.75 -4.98
N GLU A 110 12.70 6.80 -5.23
CA GLU A 110 13.23 8.00 -5.88
C GLU A 110 14.36 8.64 -5.08
N ARG A 111 14.30 8.58 -3.76
CA ARG A 111 15.33 9.13 -2.89
C ARG A 111 16.55 8.23 -2.75
N THR A 112 16.34 6.93 -2.57
CA THR A 112 17.41 6.00 -2.20
C THR A 112 18.01 5.28 -3.39
N ARG A 113 17.23 5.11 -4.47
CA ARG A 113 17.57 4.27 -5.62
C ARG A 113 17.87 2.82 -5.22
N ASP A 114 17.37 2.39 -4.07
CA ASP A 114 17.51 1.03 -3.59
C ASP A 114 16.58 0.12 -4.39
N GLN A 115 17.17 -0.82 -5.12
CA GLN A 115 16.44 -1.70 -6.04
C GLN A 115 15.37 -2.52 -5.32
N ALA A 116 15.56 -2.85 -4.04
CA ALA A 116 14.58 -3.61 -3.29
C ALA A 116 13.23 -2.87 -3.17
N PHE A 117 13.28 -1.54 -3.03
CA PHE A 117 12.05 -0.73 -3.01
C PHE A 117 11.40 -0.71 -4.39
N HIS A 118 12.19 -0.66 -5.45
CA HIS A 118 11.67 -0.74 -6.81
C HIS A 118 10.99 -2.07 -7.08
N ASP A 119 11.59 -3.17 -6.63
CA ASP A 119 11.02 -4.51 -6.80
C ASP A 119 9.68 -4.64 -6.06
N ALA A 120 9.60 -4.13 -4.84
CA ALA A 120 8.37 -4.10 -4.07
C ALA A 120 7.30 -3.25 -4.76
N LEU A 121 7.69 -2.08 -5.27
CA LEU A 121 6.80 -1.19 -6.01
C LEU A 121 6.25 -1.87 -7.27
N SER A 122 7.12 -2.53 -8.04
CA SER A 122 6.73 -3.22 -9.26
C SER A 122 5.76 -4.36 -8.99
N ALA A 123 5.97 -5.09 -7.90
CA ALA A 123 5.08 -6.18 -7.50
C ALA A 123 3.70 -5.63 -7.11
N LEU A 124 3.66 -4.54 -6.36
CA LEU A 124 2.40 -3.90 -5.98
C LEU A 124 1.69 -3.31 -7.20
N GLU A 125 2.43 -2.71 -8.12
CA GLU A 125 1.88 -2.18 -9.36
C GLU A 125 1.21 -3.27 -10.19
N ALA A 126 1.82 -4.45 -10.29
CA ALA A 126 1.22 -5.57 -11.00
C ALA A 126 -0.12 -5.98 -10.38
N PHE A 127 -0.21 -5.99 -9.06
CA PHE A 127 -1.45 -6.29 -8.36
C PHE A 127 -2.50 -5.20 -8.62
N PHE A 128 -2.09 -3.93 -8.58
CA PHE A 128 -2.98 -2.81 -8.89
C PHE A 128 -3.53 -2.90 -10.32
N VAL A 129 -2.68 -3.21 -11.29
CA VAL A 129 -3.11 -3.35 -12.70
C VAL A 129 -4.17 -4.45 -12.84
N GLU A 130 -3.97 -5.56 -12.14
CA GLU A 130 -4.92 -6.67 -12.14
C GLU A 130 -6.26 -6.26 -11.52
N ALA A 131 -6.23 -5.56 -10.39
CA ALA A 131 -7.43 -5.05 -9.74
C ALA A 131 -8.13 -3.99 -10.60
N ASP A 132 -7.38 -3.13 -11.28
CA ASP A 132 -7.93 -2.09 -12.15
C ASP A 132 -8.67 -2.70 -13.33
N ARG A 133 -8.15 -3.79 -13.92
CA ARG A 133 -8.85 -4.51 -14.98
C ARG A 133 -10.20 -5.09 -14.53
N LYS A 134 -10.32 -5.38 -13.23
CA LYS A 134 -11.56 -5.90 -12.65
C LYS A 134 -12.46 -4.79 -12.11
N ASN A 135 -12.15 -3.54 -12.39
CA ASN A 135 -12.86 -2.36 -11.88
C ASN A 135 -12.91 -2.30 -10.34
N GLN A 136 -11.85 -2.77 -9.70
CA GLN A 136 -11.74 -2.80 -8.24
C GLN A 136 -10.75 -1.79 -7.70
N ALA A 137 -10.26 -0.87 -8.54
CA ALA A 137 -9.21 0.07 -8.17
C ALA A 137 -9.47 1.50 -8.65
N ASP A 138 -10.72 1.88 -8.90
CA ASP A 138 -11.04 3.20 -9.44
C ASP A 138 -10.58 4.33 -8.50
N GLY A 139 -10.82 4.18 -7.21
CA GLY A 139 -10.40 5.18 -6.23
C GLY A 139 -8.90 5.28 -6.09
N ILE A 140 -8.19 4.13 -6.14
CA ILE A 140 -6.73 4.11 -6.13
C ILE A 140 -6.20 4.81 -7.37
N ARG A 141 -6.75 4.50 -8.53
CA ARG A 141 -6.32 5.11 -9.79
C ARG A 141 -6.50 6.62 -9.75
N ALA A 142 -7.63 7.10 -9.24
CA ALA A 142 -7.89 8.52 -9.10
C ALA A 142 -6.85 9.20 -8.22
N TYR A 143 -6.52 8.58 -7.09
CA TYR A 143 -5.49 9.11 -6.17
C TYR A 143 -4.11 9.14 -6.85
N LEU A 144 -3.71 8.02 -7.47
CA LEU A 144 -2.39 7.94 -8.11
C LEU A 144 -2.26 8.91 -9.29
N LYS A 145 -3.34 9.14 -10.03
CA LYS A 145 -3.35 10.15 -11.08
C LYS A 145 -3.19 11.56 -10.52
N PHE A 146 -3.87 11.84 -9.42
CA PHE A 146 -3.79 13.15 -8.79
C PHE A 146 -2.36 13.47 -8.35
N ILE A 147 -1.66 12.51 -7.76
CA ILE A 147 -0.27 12.68 -7.33
C ILE A 147 0.75 12.40 -8.44
N LYS A 148 0.26 12.15 -9.66
CA LYS A 148 1.07 11.98 -10.89
C LYS A 148 1.99 10.76 -10.87
N LEU A 149 1.53 9.66 -10.31
CA LEU A 149 2.27 8.38 -10.31
C LEU A 149 1.80 7.42 -11.41
N VAL A 150 0.65 7.67 -11.98
CA VAL A 150 0.13 6.88 -13.10
C VAL A 150 -0.51 7.76 -14.15
#